data_ef0491f7b241af53d8d1f4552d0c4610
#
_entry.id   ef0491f7b241af53d8d1f4552d0c4610
#
_cell.length_a   1.000
_cell.length_b   1.000
_cell.length_c   1.000
_cell.angle_alpha   90.00
_cell.angle_beta   90.00
_cell.angle_gamma   90.00
#
_symmetry.space_group_name_H-M   'P 1'
#
loop_
_entity.id
_entity.type
_entity.pdbx_description
1 polymer ?
#
loop_
_entity_poly.entity_id
_entity_poly.type
_entity_poly.pdbx_seq_one_letter_code
_entity_poly.pdbx_strand_id
1 'polypeptide(L)'
;MKTRLISLLFVATLLVASCKSGNKEAQPKPEAAPAKVEAPALAFNPDSLAEEPVFDIVTSKGTIKIKLYKETPLHRDNFVKLASKRFYDNILFHRVIKNFMIQVGDPLTKDPSADPAKYGTGGPGYTIPAEILPQYKHKKGALAAARKGDKANPNRESSGSQFYFVESETGCSHLDGQYTIFGETIDGFDVIDAIAAEPVTAPKNAPVNPIRIISVMPAK
;
A
#
# COMPACT_ATOMS: atom_id res chain seq x y z
N MET A 1 18.61 -61.50 23.74
CA MET A 1 18.15 -62.74 23.05
C MET A 1 17.75 -62.28 21.66
N LYS A 2 18.64 -62.38 20.70
CA LYS A 2 18.79 -63.41 19.66
C LYS A 2 17.43 -63.79 19.04
N THR A 3 17.15 -63.36 17.78
CA THR A 3 17.18 -64.35 16.66
C THR A 3 17.19 -63.61 15.32
N ARG A 4 18.18 -63.99 14.50
CA ARG A 4 18.29 -63.76 13.05
C ARG A 4 17.38 -64.77 12.35
N LEU A 5 16.83 -64.36 11.18
CA LEU A 5 16.58 -65.39 10.15
C LEU A 5 16.87 -64.82 8.77
N ILE A 6 17.62 -65.59 8.04
CA ILE A 6 18.23 -65.44 6.71
C ILE A 6 17.37 -66.20 5.71
N SER A 7 17.54 -65.87 4.42
CA SER A 7 17.26 -66.61 3.17
C SER A 7 15.93 -66.30 2.50
N LEU A 8 15.85 -66.28 1.20
CA LEU A 8 16.53 -66.99 0.11
C LEU A 8 16.37 -66.24 -1.24
N LEU A 9 17.39 -66.36 -2.00
CA LEU A 9 17.55 -66.01 -3.42
C LEU A 9 16.63 -66.89 -4.30
N PHE A 10 15.94 -66.29 -5.29
CA PHE A 10 15.52 -67.00 -6.47
C PHE A 10 15.87 -66.21 -7.73
N VAL A 11 16.81 -66.76 -8.44
CA VAL A 11 17.19 -66.35 -9.80
C VAL A 11 16.27 -67.13 -10.75
N ALA A 12 15.55 -66.42 -11.61
CA ALA A 12 14.92 -67.00 -12.76
C ALA A 12 15.26 -66.18 -14.00
N THR A 13 16.22 -66.71 -14.74
CA THR A 13 16.56 -66.29 -16.11
C THR A 13 15.47 -66.73 -17.07
N LEU A 14 14.83 -65.81 -17.78
CA LEU A 14 14.11 -66.11 -19.01
C LEU A 14 14.58 -65.20 -20.13
N LEU A 15 15.26 -65.82 -21.10
CA LEU A 15 15.53 -65.28 -22.42
C LEU A 15 14.21 -65.23 -23.23
N VAL A 16 13.85 -64.07 -23.77
CA VAL A 16 12.91 -64.01 -24.89
C VAL A 16 13.37 -62.95 -25.88
N ALA A 17 13.37 -63.32 -27.08
CA ALA A 17 13.75 -62.79 -28.35
C ALA A 17 13.49 -61.29 -28.62
N SER A 18 14.48 -60.74 -29.32
CA SER A 18 14.47 -59.49 -30.10
C SER A 18 13.29 -59.37 -31.08
N CYS A 19 12.53 -58.30 -30.96
CA CYS A 19 11.82 -57.68 -32.07
C CYS A 19 12.22 -56.20 -32.18
N LYS A 20 12.97 -55.82 -33.18
CA LYS A 20 13.24 -54.45 -33.59
C LYS A 20 11.92 -53.79 -34.03
N SER A 21 11.45 -52.84 -33.29
CA SER A 21 10.50 -51.85 -33.74
C SER A 21 11.13 -50.49 -33.58
N GLY A 22 11.29 -49.78 -34.68
CA GLY A 22 11.93 -48.46 -34.71
C GLY A 22 11.05 -47.40 -33.98
N ASN A 23 11.47 -47.00 -32.82
CA ASN A 23 10.90 -45.84 -32.14
C ASN A 23 11.71 -44.60 -32.56
N LYS A 24 11.05 -43.72 -33.33
CA LYS A 24 11.56 -42.37 -33.55
C LYS A 24 11.57 -41.64 -32.20
N GLU A 25 12.71 -41.38 -31.65
CA GLU A 25 12.90 -40.45 -30.53
C GLU A 25 12.32 -39.09 -30.93
N ALA A 26 11.23 -38.69 -30.24
CA ALA A 26 10.71 -37.34 -30.33
C ALA A 26 11.68 -36.39 -29.59
N GLN A 27 12.33 -35.51 -30.33
CA GLN A 27 13.12 -34.42 -29.76
C GLN A 27 12.23 -33.57 -28.86
N PRO A 28 12.67 -33.20 -27.65
CA PRO A 28 11.94 -32.28 -26.80
C PRO A 28 11.79 -30.91 -27.49
N LYS A 29 10.59 -30.46 -27.67
CA LYS A 29 10.25 -29.10 -28.14
C LYS A 29 10.93 -28.08 -27.23
N PRO A 30 11.62 -27.06 -27.76
CA PRO A 30 12.20 -26.03 -26.92
C PRO A 30 11.11 -25.38 -26.04
N GLU A 31 11.30 -25.47 -24.76
CA GLU A 31 10.48 -24.75 -23.77
C GLU A 31 10.63 -23.25 -24.04
N ALA A 32 9.54 -22.58 -24.35
CA ALA A 32 9.53 -21.14 -24.59
C ALA A 32 9.98 -20.42 -23.29
N ALA A 33 11.05 -19.63 -23.41
CA ALA A 33 11.51 -18.79 -22.32
C ALA A 33 10.35 -17.96 -21.76
N PRO A 34 10.24 -17.78 -20.41
CA PRO A 34 9.16 -17.01 -19.82
C PRO A 34 9.16 -15.60 -20.40
N ALA A 35 8.02 -15.19 -20.95
CA ALA A 35 7.82 -13.83 -21.46
C ALA A 35 8.18 -12.83 -20.33
N LYS A 36 9.10 -11.89 -20.63
CA LYS A 36 9.36 -10.76 -19.74
C LYS A 36 8.04 -10.04 -19.52
N VAL A 37 7.48 -10.14 -18.29
CA VAL A 37 6.35 -9.33 -17.87
C VAL A 37 6.89 -7.89 -17.80
N GLU A 38 6.56 -7.07 -18.80
CA GLU A 38 6.87 -5.64 -18.76
C GLU A 38 6.19 -5.04 -17.53
N ALA A 39 6.97 -4.31 -16.73
CA ALA A 39 6.41 -3.58 -15.60
C ALA A 39 5.38 -2.56 -16.13
N PRO A 40 4.20 -2.41 -15.50
CA PRO A 40 3.19 -1.49 -15.97
C PRO A 40 3.77 -0.08 -16.09
N ALA A 41 3.43 0.61 -17.18
CA ALA A 41 3.90 1.96 -17.44
C ALA A 41 3.53 2.90 -16.28
N LEU A 42 4.46 3.77 -15.89
CA LEU A 42 4.25 4.76 -14.84
C LEU A 42 3.23 5.81 -15.32
N ALA A 43 2.41 6.32 -14.41
CA ALA A 43 1.43 7.35 -14.69
C ALA A 43 2.10 8.72 -15.01
N PHE A 44 3.27 8.95 -14.47
CA PHE A 44 4.15 10.10 -14.71
C PHE A 44 5.61 9.71 -14.39
N ASN A 45 6.56 10.52 -14.86
CA ASN A 45 7.96 10.33 -14.52
C ASN A 45 8.28 10.97 -13.15
N PRO A 46 8.59 10.17 -12.10
CA PRO A 46 8.92 10.71 -10.78
C PRO A 46 10.20 11.57 -10.76
N ASP A 47 11.17 11.30 -11.64
CA ASP A 47 12.45 12.01 -11.67
C ASP A 47 12.34 13.43 -12.27
N SER A 48 11.20 13.79 -12.87
CA SER A 48 10.95 15.10 -13.43
C SER A 48 10.30 16.09 -12.45
N LEU A 49 10.03 15.67 -11.22
CA LEU A 49 9.33 16.47 -10.23
C LEU A 49 10.26 17.47 -9.52
N ALA A 50 9.67 18.55 -9.03
CA ALA A 50 10.35 19.50 -8.14
C ALA A 50 10.73 18.83 -6.80
N GLU A 51 11.67 19.44 -6.07
CA GLU A 51 12.11 18.95 -4.74
C GLU A 51 10.97 18.94 -3.71
N GLU A 52 10.03 19.88 -3.82
CA GLU A 52 8.76 19.90 -3.08
C GLU A 52 7.60 19.80 -4.07
N PRO A 53 7.27 18.57 -4.52
CA PRO A 53 6.28 18.41 -5.57
C PRO A 53 4.87 18.65 -5.05
N VAL A 54 4.03 19.17 -5.94
CA VAL A 54 2.61 19.41 -5.69
C VAL A 54 1.80 18.34 -6.42
N PHE A 55 0.81 17.78 -5.73
CA PHE A 55 -0.08 16.77 -6.28
C PHE A 55 -1.54 17.14 -6.13
N ASP A 56 -2.33 16.76 -7.12
CA ASP A 56 -3.78 16.73 -7.05
C ASP A 56 -4.24 15.32 -6.66
N ILE A 57 -4.88 15.19 -5.51
CA ILE A 57 -5.58 14.00 -5.07
C ILE A 57 -7.04 14.17 -5.44
N VAL A 58 -7.43 13.60 -6.59
CA VAL A 58 -8.82 13.63 -7.05
C VAL A 58 -9.61 12.58 -6.29
N THR A 59 -10.68 13.00 -5.63
CA THR A 59 -11.57 12.12 -4.86
C THR A 59 -13.00 12.14 -5.41
N SER A 60 -13.86 11.26 -4.96
CA SER A 60 -15.29 11.29 -5.29
C SER A 60 -16.05 12.49 -4.70
N LYS A 61 -15.39 13.31 -3.85
CA LYS A 61 -15.96 14.53 -3.25
C LYS A 61 -15.31 15.83 -3.78
N GLY A 62 -14.28 15.73 -4.60
CA GLY A 62 -13.52 16.87 -5.12
C GLY A 62 -12.02 16.61 -5.10
N THR A 63 -11.23 17.64 -5.36
CA THR A 63 -9.77 17.56 -5.44
C THR A 63 -9.13 18.20 -4.20
N ILE A 64 -8.21 17.49 -3.57
CA ILE A 64 -7.34 18.00 -2.50
C ILE A 64 -5.97 18.23 -3.15
N LYS A 65 -5.47 19.46 -3.14
CA LYS A 65 -4.13 19.79 -3.62
C LYS A 65 -3.16 19.82 -2.45
N ILE A 66 -2.09 19.05 -2.58
CA ILE A 66 -1.07 18.90 -1.53
C ILE A 66 0.30 19.32 -2.05
N LYS A 67 1.14 19.81 -1.13
CA LYS A 67 2.57 19.99 -1.33
C LYS A 67 3.32 19.03 -0.39
N LEU A 68 4.30 18.30 -0.92
CA LEU A 68 5.16 17.41 -0.12
C LEU A 68 6.42 18.15 0.31
N TYR A 69 6.94 17.82 1.50
CA TYR A 69 8.10 18.48 2.07
C TYR A 69 9.41 17.79 1.69
N LYS A 70 10.43 18.57 1.38
CA LYS A 70 11.78 18.09 1.05
C LYS A 70 12.52 17.52 2.27
N GLU A 71 12.20 18.01 3.45
CA GLU A 71 12.85 17.62 4.70
C GLU A 71 12.41 16.23 5.21
N THR A 72 11.41 15.61 4.56
CA THR A 72 10.97 14.25 4.83
C THR A 72 11.10 13.37 3.58
N PRO A 73 12.32 13.19 3.05
CA PRO A 73 12.57 12.57 1.75
C PRO A 73 12.09 11.12 1.66
N LEU A 74 12.19 10.32 2.75
CA LEU A 74 11.74 8.93 2.72
C LEU A 74 10.23 8.82 2.48
N HIS A 75 9.44 9.66 3.16
CA HIS A 75 7.98 9.67 3.00
C HIS A 75 7.58 10.31 1.67
N ARG A 76 8.20 11.44 1.29
CA ARG A 76 7.96 12.12 0.01
C ARG A 76 8.20 11.16 -1.16
N ASP A 77 9.39 10.58 -1.25
CA ASP A 77 9.79 9.75 -2.38
C ASP A 77 8.97 8.45 -2.46
N ASN A 78 8.61 7.89 -1.30
CA ASN A 78 7.72 6.75 -1.23
C ASN A 78 6.29 7.11 -1.74
N PHE A 79 5.73 8.25 -1.33
CA PHE A 79 4.44 8.71 -1.82
C PHE A 79 4.46 8.90 -3.34
N VAL A 80 5.48 9.60 -3.87
CA VAL A 80 5.70 9.81 -5.31
C VAL A 80 5.78 8.48 -6.07
N LYS A 81 6.58 7.54 -5.55
CA LYS A 81 6.73 6.19 -6.14
C LYS A 81 5.40 5.42 -6.19
N LEU A 82 4.60 5.48 -5.14
CA LEU A 82 3.31 4.80 -5.10
C LEU A 82 2.30 5.48 -6.03
N ALA A 83 2.25 6.82 -6.04
CA ALA A 83 1.39 7.59 -6.93
C ALA A 83 1.73 7.31 -8.41
N SER A 84 3.02 7.31 -8.79
CA SER A 84 3.43 7.02 -10.18
C SER A 84 3.00 5.62 -10.66
N LYS A 85 2.83 4.68 -9.74
CA LYS A 85 2.31 3.33 -10.01
C LYS A 85 0.79 3.19 -9.90
N ARG A 86 0.07 4.30 -9.76
CA ARG A 86 -1.39 4.31 -9.52
C ARG A 86 -1.82 3.49 -8.31
N PHE A 87 -0.93 3.38 -7.30
CA PHE A 87 -1.20 2.59 -6.11
C PHE A 87 -2.42 3.11 -5.34
N TYR A 88 -2.66 4.42 -5.34
CA TYR A 88 -3.74 5.04 -4.59
C TYR A 88 -5.10 5.01 -5.29
N ASP A 89 -5.15 4.71 -6.60
CA ASP A 89 -6.39 4.68 -7.36
C ASP A 89 -7.38 3.67 -6.76
N ASN A 90 -8.63 4.09 -6.59
CA ASN A 90 -9.75 3.33 -6.01
C ASN A 90 -9.62 2.97 -4.51
N ILE A 91 -8.63 3.48 -3.78
CA ILE A 91 -8.54 3.31 -2.33
C ILE A 91 -9.62 4.15 -1.62
N LEU A 92 -10.27 3.57 -0.60
CA LEU A 92 -11.28 4.25 0.19
C LEU A 92 -10.69 5.02 1.37
N PHE A 93 -11.31 6.15 1.71
CA PHE A 93 -11.19 6.73 3.05
C PHE A 93 -11.89 5.79 4.03
N HIS A 94 -11.13 5.00 4.74
CA HIS A 94 -11.64 3.90 5.57
C HIS A 94 -11.86 4.28 7.03
N ARG A 95 -11.37 5.46 7.46
CA ARG A 95 -11.56 5.99 8.82
C ARG A 95 -11.68 7.51 8.76
N VAL A 96 -12.83 8.02 9.20
CA VAL A 96 -13.15 9.45 9.16
C VAL A 96 -13.69 9.84 10.53
N ILE A 97 -13.08 10.86 11.14
CA ILE A 97 -13.49 11.38 12.44
C ILE A 97 -13.55 12.91 12.34
N LYS A 98 -14.77 13.44 12.37
CA LYS A 98 -15.01 14.88 12.36
C LYS A 98 -14.31 15.57 13.55
N ASN A 99 -13.81 16.76 13.34
CA ASN A 99 -12.98 17.54 14.28
C ASN A 99 -11.66 16.84 14.65
N PHE A 100 -11.20 15.91 13.80
CA PHE A 100 -9.92 15.23 13.99
C PHE A 100 -9.20 15.00 12.67
N MET A 101 -9.53 13.93 11.90
CA MET A 101 -8.80 13.58 10.69
C MET A 101 -9.62 12.70 9.75
N ILE A 102 -9.18 12.63 8.49
CA ILE A 102 -9.63 11.66 7.48
C ILE A 102 -8.43 10.80 7.05
N GLN A 103 -8.56 9.48 7.12
CA GLN A 103 -7.47 8.51 6.87
C GLN A 103 -7.77 7.64 5.66
N VAL A 104 -6.72 7.41 4.84
CA VAL A 104 -6.77 6.69 3.57
C VAL A 104 -5.46 5.92 3.34
N GLY A 105 -5.33 5.17 2.24
CA GLY A 105 -4.07 4.56 1.83
C GLY A 105 -3.97 3.06 2.12
N ASP A 106 -5.05 2.41 2.57
CA ASP A 106 -5.09 0.96 2.76
C ASP A 106 -5.50 0.25 1.46
N PRO A 107 -4.60 -0.53 0.81
CA PRO A 107 -4.91 -1.23 -0.43
C PRO A 107 -5.98 -2.32 -0.30
N LEU A 108 -6.26 -2.84 0.89
CA LEU A 108 -7.34 -3.82 1.11
C LEU A 108 -8.70 -3.23 0.71
N THR A 109 -8.84 -1.92 0.78
CA THR A 109 -10.10 -1.23 0.46
C THR A 109 -10.43 -1.19 -1.03
N LYS A 110 -9.51 -1.61 -1.90
CA LYS A 110 -9.74 -1.74 -3.36
C LYS A 110 -10.57 -2.96 -3.71
N ASP A 111 -10.43 -4.01 -2.92
CA ASP A 111 -11.11 -5.28 -3.15
C ASP A 111 -12.50 -5.23 -2.50
N PRO A 112 -13.58 -5.25 -3.31
CA PRO A 112 -14.95 -5.23 -2.78
C PRO A 112 -15.32 -6.51 -2.01
N SER A 113 -14.53 -7.59 -2.15
CA SER A 113 -14.69 -8.83 -1.39
C SER A 113 -13.92 -8.86 -0.08
N ALA A 114 -13.03 -7.88 0.15
CA ALA A 114 -12.27 -7.80 1.38
C ALA A 114 -13.17 -7.51 2.59
N ASP A 115 -12.88 -8.18 3.70
CA ASP A 115 -13.59 -7.97 4.96
C ASP A 115 -13.36 -6.52 5.48
N PRO A 116 -14.41 -5.70 5.57
CA PRO A 116 -14.27 -4.33 6.11
C PRO A 116 -13.72 -4.27 7.53
N ALA A 117 -13.85 -5.34 8.33
CA ALA A 117 -13.25 -5.43 9.64
C ALA A 117 -11.72 -5.41 9.62
N LYS A 118 -11.10 -5.67 8.46
CA LYS A 118 -9.65 -5.63 8.26
C LYS A 118 -9.15 -4.29 7.73
N TYR A 119 -10.04 -3.36 7.32
CA TYR A 119 -9.61 -2.06 6.83
C TYR A 119 -8.80 -1.30 7.89
N GLY A 120 -7.73 -0.64 7.45
CA GLY A 120 -6.73 0.01 8.28
C GLY A 120 -5.54 -0.90 8.65
N THR A 121 -5.52 -2.17 8.22
CA THR A 121 -4.42 -3.10 8.50
C THR A 121 -3.51 -3.38 7.31
N GLY A 122 -3.93 -3.00 6.10
CA GLY A 122 -3.18 -3.23 4.86
C GLY A 122 -2.07 -2.22 4.62
N GLY A 123 -1.21 -2.55 3.65
CA GLY A 123 -0.09 -1.71 3.22
C GLY A 123 0.69 -2.35 2.09
N PRO A 124 1.77 -1.72 1.60
CA PRO A 124 2.57 -2.20 0.49
C PRO A 124 3.57 -3.31 0.87
N GLY A 125 3.51 -3.83 2.12
CA GLY A 125 4.39 -4.89 2.61
C GLY A 125 5.66 -4.40 3.31
N TYR A 126 5.78 -3.09 3.57
CA TYR A 126 6.90 -2.48 4.29
C TYR A 126 6.46 -1.28 5.13
N THR A 127 7.33 -0.84 6.03
CA THR A 127 7.20 0.39 6.83
C THR A 127 8.28 1.40 6.41
N ILE A 128 8.12 2.66 6.81
CA ILE A 128 9.06 3.74 6.56
C ILE A 128 9.63 4.21 7.90
N PRO A 129 10.95 4.33 8.06
CA PRO A 129 11.54 4.94 9.24
C PRO A 129 10.95 6.33 9.51
N ALA A 130 10.73 6.64 10.79
CA ALA A 130 10.13 7.92 11.17
C ALA A 130 11.01 9.11 10.79
N GLU A 131 10.39 10.15 10.22
CA GLU A 131 11.00 11.47 9.94
C GLU A 131 10.24 12.55 10.72
N ILE A 132 10.23 12.41 12.05
CA ILE A 132 9.49 13.31 12.94
C ILE A 132 10.29 14.57 13.17
N LEU A 133 9.84 15.68 12.62
CA LEU A 133 10.54 16.97 12.67
C LEU A 133 9.77 17.98 13.53
N PRO A 134 10.42 18.66 14.48
CA PRO A 134 9.74 19.49 15.48
C PRO A 134 9.09 20.76 14.91
N GLN A 135 9.54 21.23 13.74
CA GLN A 135 8.97 22.39 13.08
C GLN A 135 7.60 22.13 12.47
N TYR A 136 7.26 20.87 12.13
CA TYR A 136 5.98 20.53 11.56
C TYR A 136 4.96 20.21 12.64
N LYS A 137 3.76 20.79 12.50
CA LYS A 137 2.67 20.70 13.44
C LYS A 137 1.43 20.12 12.76
N HIS A 138 0.62 19.41 13.53
CA HIS A 138 -0.67 18.89 13.06
C HIS A 138 -1.73 20.00 13.01
N LYS A 139 -1.46 21.05 12.21
CA LYS A 139 -2.43 22.10 11.87
C LYS A 139 -3.48 21.54 10.90
N LYS A 140 -4.63 22.21 10.72
CA LYS A 140 -5.60 21.86 9.69
C LYS A 140 -4.91 21.71 8.32
N GLY A 141 -5.24 20.65 7.60
CA GLY A 141 -4.64 20.31 6.32
C GLY A 141 -3.25 19.66 6.37
N ALA A 142 -2.65 19.46 7.55
CA ALA A 142 -1.40 18.72 7.64
C ALA A 142 -1.58 17.29 7.10
N LEU A 143 -0.62 16.84 6.26
CA LEU A 143 -0.55 15.51 5.70
C LEU A 143 0.46 14.69 6.50
N ALA A 144 -0.03 13.67 7.21
CA ALA A 144 0.80 12.88 8.10
C ALA A 144 0.65 11.37 7.86
N ALA A 145 1.73 10.63 8.09
CA ALA A 145 1.74 9.19 7.92
C ALA A 145 1.08 8.49 9.10
N ALA A 146 0.19 7.53 8.81
CA ALA A 146 -0.37 6.65 9.83
C ALA A 146 0.68 5.64 10.30
N ARG A 147 0.53 5.14 11.52
CA ARG A 147 1.39 4.10 12.09
C ARG A 147 0.68 3.24 13.14
N LYS A 148 1.25 2.11 13.47
CA LYS A 148 0.82 1.32 14.63
C LYS A 148 1.20 2.02 15.94
N GLY A 149 0.46 1.75 17.01
CA GLY A 149 0.74 2.30 18.34
C GLY A 149 2.08 1.82 18.91
N ASP A 150 2.68 2.59 19.82
CA ASP A 150 4.05 2.43 20.34
C ASP A 150 4.33 1.03 20.91
N LYS A 151 3.33 0.37 21.54
CA LYS A 151 3.48 -0.98 22.07
C LYS A 151 3.84 -2.02 20.99
N ALA A 152 3.28 -1.88 19.78
CA ALA A 152 3.53 -2.78 18.66
C ALA A 152 4.59 -2.24 17.70
N ASN A 153 5.01 -0.98 17.88
CA ASN A 153 5.91 -0.26 16.99
C ASN A 153 6.75 0.76 17.78
N PRO A 154 7.70 0.30 18.59
CA PRO A 154 8.51 1.17 19.45
C PRO A 154 9.39 2.16 18.67
N ASN A 155 9.76 1.81 17.43
CA ASN A 155 10.53 2.67 16.54
C ASN A 155 9.67 3.75 15.85
N ARG A 156 8.35 3.75 16.07
CA ARG A 156 7.41 4.69 15.44
C ARG A 156 7.46 4.72 13.92
N GLU A 157 7.84 3.61 13.29
CA GLU A 157 7.85 3.49 11.84
C GLU A 157 6.47 3.75 11.27
N SER A 158 6.42 4.48 10.17
CA SER A 158 5.20 4.80 9.47
C SER A 158 4.71 3.65 8.59
N SER A 159 3.40 3.58 8.36
CA SER A 159 2.84 2.75 7.29
C SER A 159 3.47 3.13 5.95
N GLY A 160 3.78 2.13 5.13
CA GLY A 160 4.30 2.36 3.78
C GLY A 160 3.31 3.02 2.82
N SER A 161 2.00 3.11 3.17
CA SER A 161 1.01 3.72 2.27
C SER A 161 -0.12 4.47 2.95
N GLN A 162 -0.43 4.20 4.23
CA GLN A 162 -1.54 4.86 4.89
C GLN A 162 -1.13 6.24 5.43
N PHE A 163 -1.97 7.22 5.17
CA PHE A 163 -1.80 8.60 5.62
C PHE A 163 -3.14 9.22 6.00
N TYR A 164 -3.09 10.36 6.66
CA TYR A 164 -4.28 11.12 7.04
C TYR A 164 -4.07 12.62 6.85
N PHE A 165 -5.19 13.30 6.63
CA PHE A 165 -5.28 14.75 6.67
C PHE A 165 -5.87 15.18 8.00
N VAL A 166 -5.27 16.16 8.65
CA VAL A 166 -5.87 16.81 9.81
C VAL A 166 -7.05 17.68 9.36
N GLU A 167 -8.22 17.41 9.88
CA GLU A 167 -9.42 18.17 9.55
C GLU A 167 -9.74 19.22 10.64
N SER A 168 -9.37 18.96 11.89
CA SER A 168 -9.63 19.86 13.01
C SER A 168 -9.16 21.29 12.75
N GLU A 169 -10.04 22.28 12.93
CA GLU A 169 -9.74 23.72 12.80
C GLU A 169 -8.64 24.16 13.80
N THR A 170 -8.64 23.60 15.00
CA THR A 170 -7.65 23.90 16.03
C THR A 170 -6.39 23.06 15.93
N GLY A 171 -6.34 22.13 14.94
CA GLY A 171 -5.26 21.17 14.80
C GLY A 171 -5.34 20.03 15.82
N CYS A 172 -4.29 19.21 15.84
CA CYS A 172 -4.16 18.02 16.68
C CYS A 172 -2.82 18.02 17.41
N SER A 173 -2.55 19.06 18.22
CA SER A 173 -1.24 19.27 18.88
C SER A 173 -0.78 18.10 19.76
N HIS A 174 -1.71 17.27 20.24
CA HIS A 174 -1.39 16.05 21.00
C HIS A 174 -0.67 14.99 20.16
N LEU A 175 -0.65 15.12 18.82
CA LEU A 175 0.07 14.23 17.90
C LEU A 175 1.46 14.79 17.52
N ASP A 176 1.77 16.04 17.86
CA ASP A 176 3.04 16.66 17.53
C ASP A 176 4.22 15.90 18.16
N GLY A 177 5.28 15.69 17.38
CA GLY A 177 6.41 14.88 17.81
C GLY A 177 6.18 13.38 17.91
N GLN A 178 5.02 12.89 17.44
CA GLN A 178 4.67 11.46 17.51
C GLN A 178 4.45 10.82 16.14
N TYR A 179 4.19 11.61 15.10
CA TYR A 179 3.94 11.16 13.74
C TYR A 179 4.75 11.98 12.74
N THR A 180 5.13 11.36 11.63
CA THR A 180 5.77 12.09 10.53
C THR A 180 4.74 12.88 9.76
N ILE A 181 4.91 14.21 9.72
CA ILE A 181 4.19 15.11 8.83
C ILE A 181 5.07 15.31 7.61
N PHE A 182 4.62 14.91 6.43
CA PHE A 182 5.44 14.91 5.22
C PHE A 182 4.90 15.81 4.10
N GLY A 183 3.87 16.60 4.41
CA GLY A 183 3.27 17.56 3.50
C GLY A 183 2.15 18.36 4.13
N GLU A 184 1.52 19.18 3.31
CA GLU A 184 0.38 20.00 3.70
C GLU A 184 -0.60 20.14 2.55
N THR A 185 -1.86 20.36 2.88
CA THR A 185 -2.89 20.79 1.94
C THR A 185 -2.68 22.27 1.63
N ILE A 186 -2.68 22.62 0.35
CA ILE A 186 -2.58 24.00 -0.13
C ILE A 186 -3.87 24.50 -0.81
N ASP A 187 -4.77 23.56 -1.18
CA ASP A 187 -6.10 23.85 -1.71
C ASP A 187 -7.03 22.65 -1.51
N GLY A 188 -8.37 22.84 -1.49
CA GLY A 188 -9.34 21.77 -1.28
C GLY A 188 -9.60 21.44 0.19
N PHE A 189 -9.45 22.40 1.11
CA PHE A 189 -9.81 22.22 2.52
C PHE A 189 -11.30 21.93 2.70
N ASP A 190 -12.15 22.52 1.88
CA ASP A 190 -13.59 22.27 1.82
C ASP A 190 -13.91 20.81 1.44
N VAL A 191 -13.06 20.18 0.62
CA VAL A 191 -13.18 18.76 0.27
C VAL A 191 -12.83 17.89 1.47
N ILE A 192 -11.80 18.24 2.26
CA ILE A 192 -11.46 17.55 3.51
C ILE A 192 -12.65 17.63 4.47
N ASP A 193 -13.25 18.81 4.64
CA ASP A 193 -14.41 19.04 5.50
C ASP A 193 -15.64 18.27 5.00
N ALA A 194 -15.88 18.23 3.68
CA ALA A 194 -16.96 17.47 3.07
C ALA A 194 -16.81 15.95 3.28
N ILE A 195 -15.58 15.44 3.24
CA ILE A 195 -15.30 14.03 3.57
C ILE A 195 -15.54 13.77 5.06
N ALA A 196 -15.08 14.68 5.93
CA ALA A 196 -15.23 14.56 7.38
C ALA A 196 -16.69 14.68 7.86
N ALA A 197 -17.54 15.34 7.08
CA ALA A 197 -18.96 15.48 7.36
C ALA A 197 -19.79 14.24 6.99
N GLU A 198 -19.22 13.27 6.28
CA GLU A 198 -19.94 12.05 5.88
C GLU A 198 -20.35 11.23 7.13
N PRO A 199 -21.60 10.73 7.20
CA PRO A 199 -21.99 9.80 8.23
C PRO A 199 -21.08 8.57 8.27
N VAL A 200 -20.75 8.11 9.47
CA VAL A 200 -19.83 6.98 9.67
C VAL A 200 -20.45 5.87 10.48
N THR A 201 -19.98 4.64 10.30
CA THR A 201 -20.39 3.44 11.05
C THR A 201 -19.39 3.12 12.16
N ALA A 202 -19.91 2.90 13.39
CA ALA A 202 -19.10 2.38 14.50
C ALA A 202 -18.77 0.88 14.27
N PRO A 203 -17.67 0.37 14.87
CA PRO A 203 -16.68 1.09 15.68
C PRO A 203 -15.53 1.68 14.87
N LYS A 204 -15.46 1.43 13.57
CA LYS A 204 -14.33 1.79 12.69
C LYS A 204 -14.36 3.25 12.22
N ASN A 205 -15.49 3.94 12.35
CA ASN A 205 -15.71 5.26 11.77
C ASN A 205 -15.50 5.26 10.23
N ALA A 206 -15.95 4.20 9.57
CA ALA A 206 -15.94 4.11 8.13
C ALA A 206 -17.12 4.87 7.53
N PRO A 207 -16.95 5.68 6.47
CA PRO A 207 -18.04 6.37 5.79
C PRO A 207 -19.15 5.41 5.35
N VAL A 208 -20.41 5.79 5.62
CA VAL A 208 -21.60 5.03 5.17
C VAL A 208 -21.64 4.98 3.65
N ASN A 209 -21.41 6.14 3.00
CA ASN A 209 -21.26 6.22 1.56
C ASN A 209 -19.76 6.17 1.24
N PRO A 210 -19.26 5.13 0.55
CA PRO A 210 -17.84 4.97 0.29
C PRO A 210 -17.27 6.15 -0.49
N ILE A 211 -16.22 6.78 0.06
CA ILE A 211 -15.46 7.85 -0.58
C ILE A 211 -14.11 7.28 -0.99
N ARG A 212 -13.71 7.50 -2.24
CA ARG A 212 -12.47 6.94 -2.78
C ARG A 212 -11.58 7.99 -3.44
N ILE A 213 -10.30 7.70 -3.48
CA ILE A 213 -9.35 8.36 -4.36
C ILE A 213 -9.63 7.85 -5.78
N ILE A 214 -9.81 8.76 -6.73
CA ILE A 214 -9.94 8.46 -8.16
C ILE A 214 -8.55 8.40 -8.79
N SER A 215 -7.70 9.40 -8.50
CA SER A 215 -6.32 9.44 -8.98
C SER A 215 -5.45 10.35 -8.11
N VAL A 216 -4.14 10.14 -8.17
CA VAL A 216 -3.12 11.00 -7.56
C VAL A 216 -2.11 11.35 -8.65
N MET A 217 -2.06 12.60 -9.06
CA MET A 217 -1.23 13.07 -10.17
C MET A 217 -0.49 14.36 -9.80
N PRO A 218 0.71 14.62 -10.37
CA PRO A 218 1.34 15.93 -10.24
C PRO A 218 0.39 17.03 -10.70
N ALA A 219 0.29 18.09 -9.89
CA ALA A 219 -0.52 19.25 -10.24
C ALA A 219 0.08 19.98 -11.46
N LYS A 220 -0.81 20.49 -12.30
CA LYS A 220 -0.41 21.29 -13.48
C LYS A 220 -0.17 22.73 -13.11
#